data_4527c3a5a72229d9b0bc593d49781e8c
#
_entry.id   4527c3a5a72229d9b0bc593d49781e8c
#
_cell.length_a   1.000
_cell.length_b   1.000
_cell.length_c   1.000
_cell.angle_alpha   90.00
_cell.angle_beta   90.00
_cell.angle_gamma   90.00
#
_symmetry.space_group_name_H-M   'P 1'
#
loop_
_entity.id
_entity.type
_entity.pdbx_description
1 polymer ?
#
loop_
_entity_poly.entity_id
_entity_poly.type
_entity_poly.pdbx_seq_one_letter_code
_entity_poly.pdbx_strand_id
1 'polypeptide(L)'
;VLFRSVVWAGGTHRRTDGQVQRYAPQDVRFEVLRQWRSPHSGASYPVAMAVVLGKAADTMRLELKPLMDDQELDARASTGNYYWEGAVRSSAANATDASRKLLQGRGYLELTGYWRAQKL
;
A
#
# COMPACT_ATOMS: atom_id res chain seq x y z
N VAL A 1 2.96 2.48 17.99
CA VAL A 1 3.05 1.92 16.63
C VAL A 1 4.25 1.02 16.57
N LEU A 2 3.98 -0.27 16.51
CA LEU A 2 5.05 -1.23 16.28
C LEU A 2 5.47 -1.10 14.80
N PHE A 3 6.65 -0.53 14.59
CA PHE A 3 7.29 -0.60 13.29
C PHE A 3 7.65 -2.05 13.02
N ARG A 4 6.89 -2.70 12.18
CA ARG A 4 7.32 -3.99 11.65
C ARG A 4 8.49 -3.72 10.72
N SER A 5 9.62 -4.37 10.98
CA SER A 5 10.74 -4.31 10.06
C SER A 5 10.31 -4.88 8.71
N VAL A 6 10.64 -4.18 7.63
CA VAL A 6 10.38 -4.68 6.28
C VAL A 6 11.35 -5.83 6.01
N VAL A 7 10.81 -7.02 5.83
CA VAL A 7 11.61 -8.20 5.49
C VAL A 7 11.94 -8.21 4.02
N TRP A 8 10.99 -7.83 3.19
CA TRP A 8 11.18 -7.72 1.75
C TRP A 8 10.18 -6.73 1.19
N ALA A 9 10.60 -6.00 0.16
CA ALA A 9 9.72 -5.13 -0.61
C ALA A 9 10.16 -5.16 -2.07
N GLY A 10 9.28 -4.78 -2.96
CA GLY A 10 9.60 -4.70 -4.38
C GLY A 10 8.46 -4.05 -5.14
N GLY A 11 8.72 -3.69 -6.37
CA GLY A 11 7.72 -3.08 -7.21
C GLY A 11 8.16 -3.02 -8.67
N THR A 12 7.18 -2.87 -9.53
CA THR A 12 7.40 -2.63 -10.95
C THR A 12 6.55 -1.46 -11.41
N HIS A 13 7.11 -0.64 -12.28
CA HIS A 13 6.41 0.46 -12.91
C HIS A 13 6.51 0.29 -14.42
N ARG A 14 5.37 0.12 -15.08
CA ARG A 14 5.30 0.09 -16.53
C ARG A 14 4.92 1.47 -17.04
N ARG A 15 5.78 2.05 -17.85
CA ARG A 15 5.56 3.35 -18.47
C ARG A 15 4.64 3.23 -19.69
N THR A 16 4.10 4.35 -20.13
CA THR A 16 3.21 4.40 -21.30
C THR A 16 3.88 3.95 -22.59
N ASP A 17 5.20 4.09 -22.69
CA ASP A 17 6.00 3.62 -23.82
C ASP A 17 6.31 2.10 -23.77
N GLY A 18 5.83 1.42 -22.73
CA GLY A 18 6.05 -0.02 -22.54
C GLY A 18 7.31 -0.38 -21.76
N GLN A 19 8.17 0.58 -21.43
CA GLN A 19 9.33 0.32 -20.60
C GLN A 19 8.90 -0.08 -19.19
N VAL A 20 9.61 -1.04 -18.61
CA VAL A 20 9.36 -1.54 -17.24
C VAL A 20 10.55 -1.19 -16.36
N GLN A 21 10.27 -0.44 -15.29
CA GLN A 21 11.24 -0.17 -14.24
C GLN A 21 10.95 -1.08 -13.05
N ARG A 22 11.98 -1.74 -12.54
CA ARG A 22 11.89 -2.57 -11.33
C ARG A 22 12.57 -1.85 -10.18
N TYR A 23 11.93 -1.93 -9.01
CA TYR A 23 12.45 -1.34 -7.79
C TYR A 23 12.98 -2.44 -6.87
N ALA A 24 14.21 -2.29 -6.42
CA ALA A 24 14.81 -3.18 -5.44
C ALA A 24 14.21 -2.93 -4.04
N PRO A 25 14.32 -3.86 -3.10
CA PRO A 25 13.73 -3.70 -1.76
C PRO A 25 14.14 -2.41 -1.04
N GLN A 26 15.38 -1.99 -1.18
CA GLN A 26 15.90 -0.75 -0.55
C GLN A 26 15.33 0.53 -1.19
N ASP A 27 14.72 0.42 -2.37
CA ASP A 27 14.16 1.56 -3.11
C ASP A 27 12.65 1.68 -2.93
N VAL A 28 12.07 0.90 -2.02
CA VAL A 28 10.64 0.91 -1.72
C VAL A 28 10.44 1.21 -0.24
N ARG A 29 9.69 2.25 0.07
CA ARG A 29 9.33 2.61 1.45
C ARG A 29 7.83 2.75 1.57
N PHE A 30 7.31 2.37 2.73
CA PHE A 30 5.89 2.48 3.07
C PHE A 30 5.73 3.44 4.25
N GLU A 31 4.77 4.35 4.14
CA GLU A 31 4.39 5.26 5.22
C GLU A 31 2.91 5.07 5.51
N VAL A 32 2.57 4.83 6.76
CA VAL A 32 1.17 4.75 7.18
C VAL A 32 0.63 6.16 7.33
N LEU A 33 -0.42 6.50 6.58
CA LEU A 33 -1.08 7.79 6.67
C LEU A 33 -2.26 7.75 7.63
N ARG A 34 -3.01 6.65 7.64
CA ARG A 34 -4.17 6.48 8.51
C ARG A 34 -4.45 5.00 8.77
N GLN A 35 -4.86 4.70 9.99
CA GLN A 35 -5.32 3.37 10.38
C GLN A 35 -6.83 3.38 10.60
N TRP A 36 -7.45 2.24 10.36
CA TRP A 36 -8.84 1.99 10.66
C TRP A 36 -8.94 0.71 11.49
N ARG A 37 -9.67 0.81 12.61
CA ARG A 37 -9.92 -0.35 13.46
C ARG A 37 -11.26 -0.98 13.12
N SER A 38 -11.24 -2.25 12.78
CA SER A 38 -12.45 -2.99 12.44
C SER A 38 -13.33 -3.19 13.68
N PRO A 39 -14.64 -2.85 13.60
CA PRO A 39 -15.58 -3.22 14.63
C PRO A 39 -15.94 -4.70 14.61
N HIS A 40 -15.57 -5.42 13.56
CA HIS A 40 -15.87 -6.86 13.41
C HIS A 40 -14.81 -7.73 14.07
N SER A 41 -13.55 -7.47 13.76
CA SER A 41 -12.41 -8.29 14.21
C SER A 41 -11.58 -7.64 15.31
N GLY A 42 -11.67 -6.34 15.47
CA GLY A 42 -10.79 -5.56 16.34
C GLY A 42 -9.40 -5.31 15.74
N ALA A 43 -9.12 -5.79 14.54
CA ALA A 43 -7.85 -5.54 13.86
C ALA A 43 -7.73 -4.08 13.43
N SER A 44 -6.52 -3.55 13.49
CA SER A 44 -6.21 -2.21 12.95
C SER A 44 -5.44 -2.36 11.65
N TYR A 45 -5.97 -1.77 10.59
CA TYR A 45 -5.39 -1.84 9.26
C TYR A 45 -4.88 -0.47 8.80
N PRO A 46 -3.70 -0.39 8.19
CA PRO A 46 -3.20 0.84 7.58
C PRO A 46 -3.87 1.09 6.22
N VAL A 47 -5.14 1.46 6.24
CA VAL A 47 -5.98 1.56 5.04
C VAL A 47 -5.62 2.73 4.12
N ALA A 48 -4.94 3.74 4.64
CA ALA A 48 -4.36 4.80 3.82
C ALA A 48 -2.85 4.82 4.04
N MET A 49 -2.10 4.80 2.96
CA MET A 49 -0.65 4.76 3.01
C MET A 49 -0.02 5.49 1.85
N ALA A 50 1.25 5.82 2.00
CA ALA A 50 2.08 6.26 0.90
C ALA A 50 3.14 5.21 0.60
N VAL A 51 3.40 5.02 -0.68
CA VAL A 51 4.49 4.20 -1.17
C VAL A 51 5.47 5.11 -1.88
N VAL A 52 6.72 5.11 -1.45
CA VAL A 52 7.78 5.91 -2.06
C VAL A 52 8.70 4.97 -2.81
N LEU A 53 8.82 5.20 -4.11
CA LEU A 53 9.60 4.37 -5.03
C LEU A 53 10.76 5.18 -5.60
N GLY A 54 11.94 4.59 -5.60
CA GLY A 54 13.13 5.19 -6.21
C GLY A 54 14.18 5.62 -5.20
N LYS A 55 15.20 6.31 -5.72
CA LYS A 55 16.37 6.73 -4.95
C LYS A 55 16.52 8.24 -4.94
N ALA A 56 16.90 8.78 -3.80
CA ALA A 56 17.29 10.18 -3.62
C ALA A 56 16.30 11.16 -4.27
N ALA A 57 16.77 11.96 -5.24
CA ALA A 57 15.95 12.97 -5.90
C ALA A 57 14.99 12.41 -6.95
N ASP A 58 15.22 11.18 -7.44
CA ASP A 58 14.36 10.52 -8.43
C ASP A 58 13.39 9.56 -7.72
N THR A 59 12.47 10.13 -6.99
CA THR A 59 11.45 9.35 -6.27
C THR A 59 10.06 9.68 -6.77
N MET A 60 9.22 8.67 -6.77
CA MET A 60 7.78 8.80 -6.98
C MET A 60 7.06 8.46 -5.70
N ARG A 61 6.16 9.33 -5.25
CA ARG A 61 5.33 9.11 -4.07
C ARG A 61 3.91 8.82 -4.52
N LEU A 62 3.41 7.64 -4.17
CA LEU A 62 2.05 7.22 -4.41
C LEU A 62 1.28 7.27 -3.09
N GLU A 63 0.26 8.10 -3.01
CA GLU A 63 -0.67 8.07 -1.89
C GLU A 63 -1.87 7.22 -2.25
N LEU A 64 -2.19 6.25 -1.40
CA LEU A 64 -3.30 5.33 -1.55
C LEU A 64 -4.34 5.62 -0.49
N LYS A 65 -5.58 5.88 -0.91
CA LYS A 65 -6.70 6.12 -0.01
C LYS A 65 -7.84 5.17 -0.34
N PRO A 66 -8.45 4.53 0.66
CA PRO A 66 -9.53 3.58 0.40
C PRO A 66 -10.79 4.30 -0.08
N LEU A 67 -11.56 3.65 -0.94
CA LEU A 67 -12.89 4.15 -1.33
C LEU A 67 -13.86 4.10 -0.15
N MET A 68 -13.70 3.14 0.73
CA MET A 68 -14.39 3.02 2.00
C MET A 68 -13.48 2.30 2.99
N ASP A 69 -13.63 2.58 4.27
CA ASP A 69 -12.75 2.01 5.29
C ASP A 69 -13.00 0.52 5.52
N ASP A 70 -14.27 0.13 5.58
CA ASP A 70 -14.64 -1.25 5.85
C ASP A 70 -14.67 -2.07 4.55
N GLN A 71 -13.52 -2.58 4.19
CA GLN A 71 -13.36 -3.56 3.13
C GLN A 71 -12.73 -4.84 3.70
N GLU A 72 -12.99 -5.08 4.98
CA GLU A 72 -12.54 -6.29 5.65
C GLU A 72 -13.37 -7.50 5.23
N LEU A 73 -12.69 -8.63 5.11
CA LEU A 73 -13.28 -9.91 4.75
C LEU A 73 -13.11 -10.90 5.90
N ASP A 74 -14.22 -11.57 6.24
CA ASP A 74 -14.20 -12.67 7.17
C ASP A 74 -13.94 -13.98 6.40
N ALA A 75 -12.69 -14.37 6.36
CA ALA A 75 -12.26 -15.59 5.68
C ALA A 75 -11.92 -16.71 6.67
N ARG A 76 -12.47 -16.67 7.88
CA ARG A 76 -12.15 -17.66 8.91
C ARG A 76 -12.53 -19.07 8.51
N ALA A 77 -13.59 -19.24 7.74
CA ALA A 77 -14.05 -20.56 7.28
C ALA A 77 -13.12 -21.18 6.22
N SER A 78 -12.35 -20.39 5.49
CA SER A 78 -11.45 -20.86 4.42
C SER A 78 -9.99 -20.78 4.81
N THR A 79 -9.52 -19.60 5.21
CA THR A 79 -8.09 -19.37 5.52
C THR A 79 -7.82 -19.24 7.02
N GLY A 80 -8.85 -19.21 7.83
CA GLY A 80 -8.73 -19.02 9.28
C GLY A 80 -8.45 -17.60 9.71
N ASN A 81 -8.61 -16.61 8.83
CA ASN A 81 -8.25 -15.24 9.08
C ASN A 81 -9.33 -14.23 8.72
N TYR A 82 -9.27 -13.07 9.37
CA TYR A 82 -9.74 -11.83 8.79
C TYR A 82 -8.62 -11.18 8.01
N TYR A 83 -8.93 -10.57 6.90
CA TYR A 83 -8.00 -9.74 6.14
C TYR A 83 -8.75 -8.59 5.46
N TRP A 84 -8.02 -7.61 5.00
CA TRP A 84 -8.59 -6.44 4.34
C TRP A 84 -8.10 -6.40 2.91
N GLU A 85 -9.01 -6.26 1.98
CA GLU A 85 -8.64 -5.98 0.58
C GLU A 85 -9.71 -5.13 -0.06
N GLY A 86 -9.28 -4.16 -0.84
CA GLY A 86 -10.27 -3.28 -1.45
C GLY A 86 -9.71 -2.26 -2.41
N ALA A 87 -10.65 -1.62 -3.07
CA ALA A 87 -10.35 -0.57 -4.02
C ALA A 87 -9.82 0.68 -3.31
N VAL A 88 -8.79 1.26 -3.89
CA VAL A 88 -8.20 2.52 -3.43
C VAL A 88 -8.09 3.51 -4.58
N ARG A 89 -8.12 4.80 -4.26
CA ARG A 89 -7.70 5.86 -5.15
C ARG A 89 -6.23 6.11 -4.94
N SER A 90 -5.52 6.33 -6.02
CA SER A 90 -4.12 6.69 -5.96
C SER A 90 -3.88 8.07 -6.50
N SER A 91 -2.93 8.78 -5.91
CA SER A 91 -2.38 10.01 -6.46
C SER A 91 -0.87 9.91 -6.43
N ALA A 92 -0.23 10.29 -7.53
CA ALA A 92 1.21 10.17 -7.68
C ALA A 92 1.83 11.54 -7.94
N ALA A 93 2.93 11.81 -7.25
CA ALA A 93 3.77 12.96 -7.49
C ALA A 93 5.20 12.48 -7.76
N ASN A 94 5.81 13.02 -8.81
CA ASN A 94 7.22 12.81 -9.08
C ASN A 94 8.00 13.98 -8.49
N ALA A 95 9.02 13.68 -7.68
CA ALA A 95 9.84 14.72 -7.03
C ALA A 95 10.58 15.61 -8.04
N THR A 96 10.84 15.11 -9.24
CA THR A 96 11.55 15.83 -10.29
C THR A 96 10.62 16.57 -11.25
N ASP A 97 9.31 16.36 -11.16
CA ASP A 97 8.34 17.04 -12.01
C ASP A 97 8.08 18.46 -11.51
N ALA A 98 8.61 19.45 -12.23
CA ALA A 98 8.46 20.85 -11.90
C ALA A 98 7.00 21.32 -11.96
N SER A 99 6.14 20.66 -12.72
CA SER A 99 4.72 20.98 -12.79
C SER A 99 3.96 20.59 -11.53
N ARG A 100 4.51 19.68 -10.73
CA ARG A 100 3.88 19.11 -9.52
C ARG A 100 2.46 18.60 -9.74
N LYS A 101 2.16 18.23 -10.96
CA LYS A 101 0.85 17.72 -11.32
C LYS A 101 0.68 16.34 -10.72
N LEU A 102 -0.33 16.19 -9.85
CA LEU A 102 -0.71 14.90 -9.31
C LEU A 102 -1.39 14.06 -10.38
N LEU A 103 -0.84 12.89 -10.63
CA LEU A 103 -1.48 11.90 -11.48
C LEU A 103 -2.47 11.11 -10.63
N GLN A 104 -3.73 11.10 -11.05
CA GLN A 104 -4.79 10.36 -10.39
C GLN A 104 -4.90 8.96 -10.99
N GLY A 105 -5.19 7.98 -10.14
CA GLY A 105 -5.33 6.60 -10.55
C GLY A 105 -6.19 5.78 -9.62
N ARG A 106 -6.25 4.51 -9.91
CA ARG A 106 -6.97 3.51 -9.14
C ARG A 106 -6.02 2.38 -8.79
N GLY A 107 -6.29 1.73 -7.67
CA GLY A 107 -5.52 0.58 -7.24
C GLY A 107 -6.36 -0.40 -6.44
N TYR A 108 -5.72 -1.47 -6.07
CA TYR A 108 -6.26 -2.49 -5.19
C TYR A 108 -5.21 -2.79 -4.13
N LEU A 109 -5.60 -2.73 -2.87
CA LEU A 109 -4.72 -2.92 -1.74
C LEU A 109 -5.16 -4.15 -0.97
N GLU A 110 -4.21 -5.02 -0.66
CA GLU A 110 -4.44 -6.18 0.19
C GLU A 110 -3.56 -6.08 1.44
N LEU A 111 -4.18 -6.29 2.60
CA LEU A 111 -3.53 -6.22 3.91
C LEU A 111 -3.84 -7.50 4.66
N THR A 112 -2.83 -8.31 4.91
CA THR A 112 -2.94 -9.58 5.63
C THR A 112 -2.04 -9.60 6.86
N GLY A 113 -2.39 -10.41 7.87
CA GLY A 113 -1.59 -10.56 9.07
C GLY A 113 -1.80 -9.48 10.13
N TYR A 114 -2.84 -8.66 10.02
CA TYR A 114 -3.13 -7.58 10.98
C TYR A 114 -4.06 -8.02 12.11
N TRP A 115 -4.88 -9.05 11.91
CA TRP A 115 -5.73 -9.61 12.95
C TRP A 115 -4.93 -10.52 13.88
N ARG A 116 -4.14 -11.38 13.30
CA ARG A 116 -3.18 -12.24 14.01
C ARG A 116 -2.05 -12.62 13.07
N ALA A 117 -0.90 -12.99 13.64
CA ALA A 117 0.23 -13.41 12.84
C ALA A 117 -0.12 -14.64 12.00
N GLN A 118 0.24 -14.59 10.72
CA GLN A 118 0.11 -15.77 9.86
C GLN A 118 1.21 -16.77 10.22
N LYS A 119 0.81 -18.03 10.33
CA LYS A 119 1.77 -19.13 10.37
C LYS A 119 2.21 -19.42 8.94
N LEU A 120 3.47 -19.24 8.70
CA LEU A 120 4.09 -19.62 7.43
C LEU A 120 4.44 -21.11 7.46
#